data_8afa6a70ab605d4560aba4df276e407f
#
_entry.id   8afa6a70ab605d4560aba4df276e407f
#
_cell.length_a   1.000
_cell.length_b   1.000
_cell.length_c   1.000
_cell.angle_alpha   90.00
_cell.angle_beta   90.00
_cell.angle_gamma   90.00
#
_symmetry.space_group_name_H-M   'P 1'
#
loop_
_entity.id
_entity.type
_entity.pdbx_description
1 polymer ?
#
loop_
_entity_poly.entity_id
_entity_poly.type
_entity_poly.pdbx_seq_one_letter_code
_entity_poly.pdbx_strand_id
1 'polypeptide(L)'
;GGLFKTKGVGQGILAAAMDAPVAVMETAGEGGPWGMALLASYMVHKKEGETLEQYLSDRIFNGETGTVMEPDPLDVAGFDAYIESYKKTLEAEKAAVETMPIL
;
A
#
# COMPACT_ATOMS: atom_id res chain seq x y z
N GLY A 1 7.49 3.54 1.22
CA GLY A 1 7.94 3.62 2.60
C GLY A 1 8.79 2.45 3.02
N GLY A 2 9.08 2.36 4.33
CA GLY A 2 10.00 1.36 4.89
C GLY A 2 9.64 -0.09 4.59
N LEU A 3 8.35 -0.43 4.55
CA LEU A 3 7.88 -1.78 4.24
C LEU A 3 8.38 -2.29 2.87
N PHE A 4 8.49 -1.41 1.89
CA PHE A 4 8.90 -1.77 0.52
C PHE A 4 10.40 -1.57 0.24
N LYS A 5 11.21 -1.16 1.23
CA LYS A 5 12.66 -1.02 1.07
C LYS A 5 13.38 -2.37 0.98
N THR A 6 12.85 -3.40 1.62
CA THR A 6 13.35 -4.77 1.45
C THR A 6 12.61 -5.42 0.28
N LYS A 7 13.34 -5.66 -0.79
CA LYS A 7 12.78 -6.17 -2.05
C LYS A 7 12.01 -7.46 -1.84
N GLY A 8 10.76 -7.50 -2.30
CA GLY A 8 9.88 -8.66 -2.30
C GLY A 8 9.18 -8.94 -0.96
N VAL A 9 9.74 -8.56 0.18
CA VAL A 9 9.20 -8.93 1.50
C VAL A 9 7.85 -8.25 1.75
N GLY A 10 7.82 -6.92 1.76
CA GLY A 10 6.57 -6.17 1.97
C GLY A 10 5.53 -6.44 0.88
N GLN A 11 5.97 -6.64 -0.35
CA GLN A 11 5.12 -6.98 -1.48
C GLN A 11 4.43 -8.33 -1.29
N GLY A 12 5.18 -9.37 -0.89
CA GLY A 12 4.64 -10.71 -0.63
C GLY A 12 3.67 -10.72 0.54
N ILE A 13 4.02 -10.05 1.65
CA ILE A 13 3.14 -9.90 2.81
C ILE A 13 1.82 -9.25 2.41
N LEU A 14 1.87 -8.16 1.65
CA LEU A 14 0.66 -7.45 1.23
C LEU A 14 -0.17 -8.27 0.26
N ALA A 15 0.46 -8.97 -0.70
CA ALA A 15 -0.24 -9.85 -1.61
C ALA A 15 -0.99 -10.97 -0.87
N ALA A 16 -0.34 -11.61 0.10
CA ALA A 16 -0.97 -12.64 0.92
C ALA A 16 -2.09 -12.10 1.80
N ALA A 17 -1.89 -10.93 2.43
CA ALA A 17 -2.91 -10.32 3.29
C ALA A 17 -4.18 -9.90 2.54
N MET A 18 -4.04 -9.52 1.26
CA MET A 18 -5.15 -9.08 0.41
C MET A 18 -5.70 -10.19 -0.48
N ASP A 19 -5.03 -11.33 -0.54
CA ASP A 19 -5.29 -12.42 -1.50
C ASP A 19 -5.43 -11.87 -2.94
N ALA A 20 -4.48 -11.03 -3.33
CA ALA A 20 -4.50 -10.34 -4.61
C ALA A 20 -3.08 -10.05 -5.11
N PRO A 21 -2.87 -10.01 -6.44
CA PRO A 21 -1.59 -9.59 -7.01
C PRO A 21 -1.22 -8.16 -6.58
N VAL A 22 0.03 -7.94 -6.21
CA VAL A 22 0.55 -6.63 -5.82
C VAL A 22 1.67 -6.21 -6.76
N ALA A 23 1.48 -5.07 -7.43
CA ALA A 23 2.51 -4.44 -8.23
C ALA A 23 3.28 -3.41 -7.39
N VAL A 24 4.60 -3.43 -7.48
CA VAL A 24 5.48 -2.47 -6.81
C VAL A 24 6.38 -1.79 -7.84
N MET A 25 6.33 -0.47 -7.87
CA MET A 25 7.20 0.36 -8.70
C MET A 25 8.58 0.50 -8.06
N GLU A 26 9.61 0.78 -8.85
CA GLU A 26 10.97 1.01 -8.33
C GLU A 26 11.04 2.13 -7.28
N THR A 27 10.16 3.13 -7.41
CA THR A 27 10.04 4.27 -6.50
C THR A 27 9.28 4.00 -5.21
N ALA A 28 8.75 2.79 -5.00
CA ALA A 28 7.88 2.45 -3.87
C ALA A 28 8.56 2.63 -2.49
N GLY A 29 9.89 2.52 -2.42
CA GLY A 29 10.66 2.78 -1.20
C GLY A 29 10.57 4.23 -0.71
N GLU A 30 10.32 5.18 -1.60
CA GLU A 30 10.23 6.63 -1.34
C GLU A 30 8.92 7.23 -1.89
N GLY A 31 7.83 6.48 -1.80
CA GLY A 31 6.53 6.83 -2.41
C GLY A 31 5.96 8.17 -1.98
N GLY A 32 6.12 8.56 -0.72
CA GLY A 32 5.65 9.86 -0.22
C GLY A 32 6.34 11.04 -0.91
N PRO A 33 7.68 11.18 -0.83
CA PRO A 33 8.42 12.23 -1.53
C PRO A 33 8.20 12.21 -3.03
N TRP A 34 8.17 11.04 -3.65
CA TRP A 34 7.90 10.88 -5.07
C TRP A 34 6.51 11.40 -5.46
N GLY A 35 5.47 11.02 -4.73
CA GLY A 35 4.11 11.51 -4.96
C GLY A 35 3.99 13.03 -4.83
N MET A 36 4.64 13.62 -3.83
CA MET A 36 4.68 15.08 -3.67
C MET A 36 5.39 15.77 -4.84
N ALA A 37 6.50 15.21 -5.32
CA ALA A 37 7.20 15.73 -6.49
C ALA A 37 6.33 15.66 -7.76
N LEU A 38 5.57 14.58 -7.95
CA LEU A 38 4.64 14.44 -9.07
C LEU A 38 3.50 15.46 -9.03
N LEU A 39 2.93 15.71 -7.84
CA LEU A 39 1.91 16.76 -7.68
C LEU A 39 2.45 18.14 -8.01
N ALA A 40 3.63 18.48 -7.51
CA ALA A 40 4.30 19.75 -7.83
C ALA A 40 4.58 19.87 -9.34
N SER A 41 5.06 18.80 -9.96
CA SER A 41 5.31 18.75 -11.41
C SER A 41 4.01 18.93 -12.21
N TYR A 42 2.93 18.28 -11.81
CA TYR A 42 1.61 18.46 -12.43
C TYR A 42 1.16 19.92 -12.35
N MET A 43 1.26 20.55 -11.18
CA MET A 43 0.83 21.94 -11.00
C MET A 43 1.52 22.90 -11.99
N VAL A 44 2.80 22.65 -12.29
CA VAL A 44 3.62 23.54 -13.16
C VAL A 44 3.49 23.18 -14.63
N HIS A 45 3.36 21.91 -14.97
CA HIS A 45 3.49 21.43 -16.35
C HIS A 45 2.21 20.89 -16.99
N LYS A 46 1.08 20.88 -16.27
CA LYS A 46 -0.19 20.43 -16.85
C LYS A 46 -0.61 21.31 -18.02
N LYS A 47 -1.20 20.70 -19.01
CA LYS A 47 -1.87 21.41 -20.12
C LYS A 47 -3.26 21.88 -19.69
N GLU A 48 -3.80 22.84 -20.42
CA GLU A 48 -5.17 23.27 -20.20
C GLU A 48 -6.15 22.09 -20.37
N GLY A 49 -7.00 21.88 -19.36
CA GLY A 49 -7.97 20.77 -19.34
C GLY A 49 -7.37 19.38 -19.03
N GLU A 50 -6.06 19.25 -18.87
CA GLU A 50 -5.42 17.97 -18.53
C GLU A 50 -5.66 17.61 -17.06
N THR A 51 -6.25 16.44 -16.80
CA THR A 51 -6.46 15.93 -15.46
C THR A 51 -5.16 15.33 -14.87
N LEU A 52 -5.08 15.20 -13.55
CA LEU A 52 -3.95 14.55 -12.91
C LEU A 52 -3.80 13.08 -13.38
N GLU A 53 -4.92 12.37 -13.53
CA GLU A 53 -4.92 10.99 -14.02
C GLU A 53 -4.30 10.91 -15.42
N GLN A 54 -4.72 11.77 -16.35
CA GLN A 54 -4.15 11.83 -17.71
C GLN A 54 -2.65 12.16 -17.67
N TYR A 55 -2.27 13.15 -16.85
CA TYR A 55 -0.87 13.53 -16.70
C TYR A 55 -0.01 12.36 -16.22
N LEU A 56 -0.48 11.63 -15.20
CA LEU A 56 0.25 10.49 -14.65
C LEU A 56 0.33 9.33 -15.64
N SER A 57 -0.79 8.94 -16.28
CA SER A 57 -0.82 7.82 -17.20
C SER A 57 -0.01 8.07 -18.46
N ASP A 58 -0.10 9.27 -19.04
CA ASP A 58 0.46 9.54 -20.35
C ASP A 58 1.91 9.99 -20.31
N ARG A 59 2.34 10.63 -19.22
CA ARG A 59 3.66 11.25 -19.15
C ARG A 59 4.60 10.63 -18.11
N ILE A 60 4.06 10.08 -17.03
CA ILE A 60 4.88 9.57 -15.93
C ILE A 60 4.98 8.06 -15.96
N PHE A 61 3.85 7.37 -16.01
CA PHE A 61 3.78 5.90 -15.92
C PHE A 61 3.55 5.22 -17.26
N ASN A 62 3.76 5.94 -18.37
CA ASN A 62 3.56 5.39 -19.70
C ASN A 62 4.42 4.14 -19.94
N GLY A 63 3.78 2.97 -19.93
CA GLY A 63 4.43 1.67 -20.13
C GLY A 63 5.12 1.09 -18.90
N GLU A 64 5.10 1.75 -17.75
CA GLU A 64 5.61 1.20 -16.49
C GLU A 64 4.55 0.33 -15.81
N THR A 65 4.83 -0.96 -15.65
CA THR A 65 3.92 -1.92 -15.00
C THR A 65 4.38 -2.32 -13.60
N GLY A 66 5.59 -1.95 -13.20
CA GLY A 66 6.20 -2.39 -11.95
C GLY A 66 6.53 -3.90 -11.94
N THR A 67 6.95 -4.38 -10.78
CA THR A 67 7.14 -5.82 -10.53
C THR A 67 5.90 -6.37 -9.84
N VAL A 68 5.21 -7.32 -10.46
CA VAL A 68 4.01 -7.96 -9.91
C VAL A 68 4.41 -9.20 -9.11
N MET A 69 3.81 -9.39 -7.95
CA MET A 69 3.93 -10.60 -7.15
C MET A 69 2.53 -11.16 -6.86
N GLU A 70 2.34 -12.42 -7.19
CA GLU A 70 1.12 -13.16 -6.88
C GLU A 70 1.11 -13.56 -5.40
N PRO A 71 -0.08 -13.70 -4.78
CA PRO A 71 -0.19 -14.19 -3.41
C PRO A 71 0.26 -15.65 -3.32
N ASP A 72 1.09 -15.98 -2.32
CA ASP A 72 1.41 -17.36 -2.00
C ASP A 72 0.25 -17.99 -1.23
N PRO A 73 -0.31 -19.14 -1.68
CA PRO A 73 -1.45 -19.77 -1.04
C PRO A 73 -1.22 -20.17 0.43
N LEU A 74 0.02 -20.52 0.80
CA LEU A 74 0.36 -20.86 2.19
C LEU A 74 0.34 -19.61 3.07
N ASP A 75 0.83 -18.49 2.55
CA ASP A 75 0.83 -17.22 3.26
C ASP A 75 -0.59 -16.66 3.37
N VAL A 76 -1.43 -16.83 2.35
CA VAL A 76 -2.87 -16.48 2.41
C VAL A 76 -3.55 -17.25 3.55
N ALA A 77 -3.39 -18.57 3.58
CA ALA A 77 -3.96 -19.41 4.67
C ALA A 77 -3.41 -19.00 6.05
N GLY A 78 -2.13 -18.62 6.12
CA GLY A 78 -1.52 -18.10 7.34
C GLY A 78 -2.15 -16.79 7.79
N PHE A 79 -2.43 -15.86 6.86
CA PHE A 79 -3.13 -14.62 7.17
C PHE A 79 -4.57 -14.83 7.61
N ASP A 80 -5.31 -15.76 7.00
CA ASP A 80 -6.66 -16.10 7.43
C ASP A 80 -6.69 -16.59 8.88
N ALA A 81 -5.77 -17.47 9.24
CA ALA A 81 -5.64 -17.93 10.62
C ALA A 81 -5.21 -16.81 11.59
N TYR A 82 -4.29 -15.94 11.15
CA TYR A 82 -3.82 -14.79 11.92
C TYR A 82 -4.96 -13.78 12.18
N ILE A 83 -5.78 -13.46 11.17
CA ILE A 83 -6.85 -12.48 11.32
C ILE A 83 -7.91 -12.94 12.32
N GLU A 84 -8.19 -14.23 12.38
CA GLU A 84 -9.10 -14.79 13.39
C GLU A 84 -8.55 -14.66 14.81
N SER A 85 -7.25 -14.81 14.98
CA SER A 85 -6.59 -14.56 16.27
C SER A 85 -6.57 -13.06 16.60
N TYR A 86 -6.28 -12.21 15.62
CA TYR A 86 -6.27 -10.76 15.77
C TYR A 86 -7.64 -10.23 16.20
N LYS A 87 -8.73 -10.68 15.56
CA LYS A 87 -10.10 -10.29 15.94
C LYS A 87 -10.40 -10.58 17.42
N LYS A 88 -9.91 -11.68 17.95
CA LYS A 88 -10.09 -12.02 19.38
C LYS A 88 -9.35 -11.05 20.31
N THR A 89 -8.21 -10.52 19.90
CA THR A 89 -7.46 -9.56 20.71
C THR A 89 -8.13 -8.20 20.82
N LEU A 90 -9.00 -7.83 19.87
CA LEU A 90 -9.76 -6.58 19.90
C LEU A 90 -10.69 -6.50 21.12
N GLU A 91 -11.15 -7.62 21.66
CA GLU A 91 -11.96 -7.63 22.88
C GLU A 91 -11.18 -7.13 24.11
N ALA A 92 -9.87 -7.37 24.16
CA ALA A 92 -9.02 -6.84 25.23
C ALA A 92 -8.87 -5.31 25.12
N GLU A 93 -8.69 -4.79 23.90
CA GLU A 93 -8.61 -3.34 23.67
C GLU A 93 -9.96 -2.66 24.01
N LYS A 94 -11.07 -3.26 23.58
CA LYS A 94 -12.41 -2.77 23.90
C LYS A 94 -12.62 -2.70 25.41
N ALA A 95 -12.31 -3.78 26.13
CA ALA A 95 -12.41 -3.82 27.59
C ALA A 95 -11.54 -2.74 28.26
N ALA A 96 -10.32 -2.51 27.75
CA ALA A 96 -9.44 -1.46 28.26
C ALA A 96 -10.06 -0.07 28.07
N VAL A 97 -10.61 0.24 26.89
CA VAL A 97 -11.26 1.53 26.61
C VAL A 97 -12.50 1.74 27.48
N GLU A 98 -13.32 0.70 27.66
CA GLU A 98 -14.55 0.78 28.47
C GLU A 98 -14.28 0.93 29.97
N THR A 99 -13.12 0.46 30.45
CA THR A 99 -12.76 0.50 31.88
C THR A 99 -11.83 1.65 32.25
N MET A 100 -11.22 2.34 31.28
CA MET A 100 -10.37 3.49 31.55
C MET A 100 -11.20 4.68 32.07
N PRO A 101 -10.80 5.30 33.17
CA PRO A 101 -11.47 6.51 33.64
C PRO A 101 -11.28 7.64 32.61
N ILE A 102 -12.33 8.36 32.30
CA ILE A 102 -12.25 9.61 31.54
C ILE A 102 -11.55 10.63 32.44
N LEU A 103 -10.35 11.03 32.02
CA LEU A 103 -9.57 12.07 32.71
C LEU A 103 -10.12 13.45 32.36
#